data_5cba81bfa101a72aff708f1d97bbb92c
#
_entry.id   5cba81bfa101a72aff708f1d97bbb92c
#
_cell.length_a   1.000
_cell.length_b   1.000
_cell.length_c   1.000
_cell.angle_alpha   90.00
_cell.angle_beta   90.00
_cell.angle_gamma   90.00
#
_symmetry.space_group_name_H-M   'P 1'
#
loop_
_entity.id
_entity.type
_entity.pdbx_description
1 polymer ?
#
loop_
_entity_poly.entity_id
_entity_poly.type
_entity_poly.pdbx_seq_one_letter_code
_entity_poly.pdbx_strand_id
1 'polypeptide(L)'
;DWLCLPRFDSGACFAALLGGPDQGRWLLAPAARVDQVRRRYRGDSLVLETEFDTEEGRIRLLDFMPLSSSRWDVVRIVEGVSGRVRMGMELIVRFDYGSIVPWAHRSGDTLLLTAGPDTLELTASVAVRGENMKSVAEFCVAAGQRETFVLNYRPSHAGAEAPADAE
;
A
#
# COMPACT_ATOMS: atom_id res chain seq x y z
N ASP A 1 9.41 -4.52 -4.78
CA ASP A 1 8.85 -3.16 -4.85
C ASP A 1 9.98 -2.15 -4.98
N TRP A 2 9.68 -1.02 -5.64
CA TRP A 2 10.54 0.16 -5.75
C TRP A 2 9.65 1.40 -5.76
N LEU A 3 9.88 2.34 -4.86
CA LEU A 3 9.12 3.58 -4.77
C LEU A 3 9.99 4.71 -4.26
N CYS A 4 10.06 5.80 -5.02
CA CYS A 4 10.67 7.06 -4.64
C CYS A 4 9.58 8.14 -4.54
N LEU A 5 9.55 8.89 -3.47
CA LEU A 5 8.62 10.00 -3.24
C LEU A 5 9.37 11.19 -2.64
N PRO A 6 9.01 12.44 -2.99
CA PRO A 6 7.93 12.84 -3.90
C PRO A 6 8.27 12.71 -5.39
N ARG A 7 9.52 12.50 -5.75
CA ARG A 7 10.00 12.46 -7.13
C ARG A 7 10.69 11.13 -7.44
N PHE A 8 10.76 10.75 -8.71
CA PHE A 8 11.43 9.52 -9.16
C PHE A 8 12.93 9.48 -8.82
N ASP A 9 13.56 10.65 -8.63
CA ASP A 9 14.97 10.84 -8.28
C ASP A 9 15.19 11.12 -6.78
N SER A 10 14.14 11.06 -5.95
CA SER A 10 14.24 11.13 -4.48
C SER A 10 14.76 9.82 -3.90
N GLY A 11 15.18 9.83 -2.63
CA GLY A 11 15.52 8.62 -1.89
C GLY A 11 14.35 7.63 -1.88
N ALA A 12 14.64 6.34 -2.10
CA ALA A 12 13.60 5.33 -2.11
C ALA A 12 13.06 5.07 -0.71
N CYS A 13 11.73 4.93 -0.59
CA CYS A 13 11.04 4.47 0.62
C CYS A 13 10.65 2.98 0.54
N PHE A 14 10.66 2.39 -0.67
CA PHE A 14 10.67 0.96 -0.92
C PHE A 14 11.82 0.63 -1.85
N ALA A 15 12.70 -0.26 -1.44
CA ALA A 15 13.90 -0.63 -2.17
C ALA A 15 14.17 -2.15 -2.15
N ALA A 16 13.12 -2.98 -2.11
CA ALA A 16 13.24 -4.44 -2.06
C ALA A 16 14.04 -5.05 -3.23
N LEU A 17 14.17 -4.33 -4.35
CA LEU A 17 15.00 -4.75 -5.48
C LEU A 17 16.50 -4.77 -5.18
N LEU A 18 16.98 -4.06 -4.15
CA LEU A 18 18.40 -4.02 -3.79
C LEU A 18 18.85 -5.22 -2.95
N GLY A 19 17.93 -5.94 -2.32
CA GLY A 19 18.31 -7.06 -1.47
C GLY A 19 17.14 -7.94 -1.04
N GLY A 20 16.07 -7.36 -0.53
CA GLY A 20 14.92 -8.13 -0.07
C GLY A 20 13.83 -7.28 0.58
N PRO A 21 12.80 -7.94 1.12
CA PRO A 21 11.67 -7.26 1.74
C PRO A 21 12.03 -6.27 2.85
N ASP A 22 13.11 -6.54 3.59
CA ASP A 22 13.56 -5.73 4.70
C ASP A 22 14.10 -4.35 4.28
N GLN A 23 14.38 -4.13 2.98
CA GLN A 23 14.69 -2.82 2.41
C GLN A 23 13.45 -2.02 1.98
N GLY A 24 12.29 -2.46 2.38
CA GLY A 24 11.02 -1.77 2.14
C GLY A 24 10.20 -2.38 1.02
N ARG A 25 8.96 -2.75 1.37
CA ARG A 25 7.95 -3.26 0.44
C ARG A 25 6.54 -2.99 0.94
N TRP A 26 5.59 -3.10 0.05
CA TRP A 26 4.18 -3.10 0.40
C TRP A 26 3.47 -4.30 -0.23
N LEU A 27 3.44 -5.41 0.48
CA LEU A 27 2.75 -6.62 0.08
C LEU A 27 1.25 -6.51 0.41
N LEU A 28 0.41 -6.91 -0.53
CA LEU A 28 -1.03 -7.07 -0.38
C LEU A 28 -1.43 -8.30 -1.20
N ALA A 29 -1.77 -9.39 -0.54
CA ALA A 29 -1.96 -10.68 -1.18
C ALA A 29 -2.96 -11.57 -0.41
N PRO A 30 -3.61 -12.55 -1.08
CA PRO A 30 -4.34 -13.60 -0.40
C PRO A 30 -3.47 -14.34 0.63
N ALA A 31 -4.04 -14.66 1.79
CA ALA A 31 -3.38 -15.50 2.80
C ALA A 31 -3.41 -16.99 2.41
N ALA A 32 -4.42 -17.40 1.63
CA ALA A 32 -4.51 -18.74 1.08
C ALA A 32 -3.58 -18.95 -0.12
N ARG A 33 -3.39 -20.21 -0.50
CA ARG A 33 -2.66 -20.57 -1.70
C ARG A 33 -3.30 -19.89 -2.92
N VAL A 34 -2.46 -19.26 -3.74
CA VAL A 34 -2.87 -18.68 -5.03
C VAL A 34 -2.64 -19.71 -6.13
N ASP A 35 -3.70 -20.06 -6.84
CA ASP A 35 -3.65 -21.01 -7.96
C ASP A 35 -3.25 -20.34 -9.27
N GLN A 36 -3.72 -19.11 -9.49
CA GLN A 36 -3.41 -18.32 -10.69
C GLN A 36 -3.33 -16.84 -10.38
N VAL A 37 -2.39 -16.14 -11.05
CA VAL A 37 -2.26 -14.67 -11.03
C VAL A 37 -2.33 -14.16 -12.47
N ARG A 38 -3.17 -13.16 -12.71
CA ARG A 38 -3.24 -12.43 -13.98
C ARG A 38 -3.01 -10.95 -13.72
N ARG A 39 -2.21 -10.30 -14.58
CA ARG A 39 -1.92 -8.85 -14.50
C ARG A 39 -2.16 -8.19 -15.84
N ARG A 40 -2.78 -7.01 -15.79
CA ARG A 40 -2.98 -6.15 -16.97
C ARG A 40 -3.14 -4.70 -16.52
N TYR A 41 -2.90 -3.78 -17.42
CA TYR A 41 -3.39 -2.42 -17.26
C TYR A 41 -4.87 -2.35 -17.65
N ARG A 42 -5.65 -1.54 -16.94
CA ARG A 42 -7.07 -1.39 -17.15
C ARG A 42 -7.34 -0.43 -18.31
N GLY A 43 -7.70 -0.96 -19.47
CA GLY A 43 -7.87 -0.16 -20.70
C GLY A 43 -6.60 0.60 -21.06
N ASP A 44 -6.74 1.86 -21.46
CA ASP A 44 -5.62 2.77 -21.81
C ASP A 44 -5.14 3.59 -20.59
N SER A 45 -5.34 3.10 -19.38
CA SER A 45 -4.93 3.75 -18.14
C SER A 45 -3.64 3.15 -17.56
N LEU A 46 -3.05 3.86 -16.58
CA LEU A 46 -1.94 3.35 -15.76
C LEU A 46 -2.41 2.63 -14.48
N VAL A 47 -3.69 2.25 -14.41
CA VAL A 47 -4.22 1.44 -13.32
C VAL A 47 -3.82 -0.01 -13.54
N LEU A 48 -2.93 -0.54 -12.69
CA LEU A 48 -2.53 -1.94 -12.73
C LEU A 48 -3.59 -2.79 -12.03
N GLU A 49 -4.17 -3.72 -12.76
CA GLU A 49 -5.12 -4.71 -12.25
C GLU A 49 -4.40 -6.06 -12.08
N THR A 50 -4.42 -6.62 -10.87
CA THR A 50 -3.92 -7.95 -10.57
C THR A 50 -5.08 -8.81 -10.04
N GLU A 51 -5.42 -9.87 -10.73
CA GLU A 51 -6.40 -10.86 -10.26
C GLU A 51 -5.69 -12.06 -9.66
N PHE A 52 -6.20 -12.53 -8.52
CA PHE A 52 -5.77 -13.74 -7.83
C PHE A 52 -6.93 -14.73 -7.79
N ASP A 53 -6.72 -15.93 -8.32
CA ASP A 53 -7.60 -17.07 -8.12
C ASP A 53 -7.08 -17.92 -6.97
N THR A 54 -7.96 -18.24 -6.02
CA THR A 54 -7.67 -19.08 -4.85
C THR A 54 -8.81 -20.08 -4.65
N GLU A 55 -8.61 -21.09 -3.81
CA GLU A 55 -9.68 -22.01 -3.40
C GLU A 55 -10.83 -21.32 -2.64
N GLU A 56 -10.57 -20.16 -1.99
CA GLU A 56 -11.56 -19.37 -1.25
C GLU A 56 -12.40 -18.45 -2.16
N GLY A 57 -11.95 -18.20 -3.40
CA GLY A 57 -12.58 -17.31 -4.37
C GLY A 57 -11.57 -16.49 -5.17
N ARG A 58 -12.07 -15.42 -5.79
CA ARG A 58 -11.29 -14.51 -6.63
C ARG A 58 -11.26 -13.11 -6.05
N ILE A 59 -10.06 -12.51 -6.04
CA ILE A 59 -9.79 -11.14 -5.65
C ILE A 59 -9.19 -10.38 -6.82
N ARG A 60 -9.52 -9.11 -6.94
CA ARG A 60 -8.88 -8.15 -7.82
C ARG A 60 -8.22 -7.07 -6.97
N LEU A 61 -6.95 -6.80 -7.23
CA LEU A 61 -6.18 -5.69 -6.68
C LEU A 61 -5.99 -4.64 -7.77
N LEU A 62 -6.35 -3.39 -7.46
CA LEU A 62 -6.11 -2.22 -8.31
C LEU A 62 -5.03 -1.37 -7.66
N ASP A 63 -3.95 -1.10 -8.39
CA ASP A 63 -2.82 -0.30 -7.95
C ASP A 63 -2.65 0.89 -8.89
N PHE A 64 -2.64 2.12 -8.36
CA PHE A 64 -2.46 3.32 -9.14
C PHE A 64 -2.00 4.52 -8.32
N MET A 65 -1.49 5.53 -9.03
CA MET A 65 -1.24 6.86 -8.49
C MET A 65 -2.22 7.84 -9.17
N PRO A 66 -3.11 8.49 -8.40
CA PRO A 66 -4.03 9.49 -8.96
C PRO A 66 -3.28 10.67 -9.58
N LEU A 67 -3.81 11.23 -10.66
CA LEU A 67 -3.30 12.47 -11.22
C LEU A 67 -3.67 13.62 -10.28
N SER A 68 -2.69 14.16 -9.58
CA SER A 68 -2.85 15.29 -8.66
C SER A 68 -1.69 16.26 -8.83
N SER A 69 -1.96 17.55 -8.69
CA SER A 69 -0.93 18.59 -8.70
C SER A 69 -0.32 18.87 -7.33
N SER A 70 -0.93 18.40 -6.24
CA SER A 70 -0.56 18.76 -4.87
C SER A 70 -0.27 17.54 -3.97
N ARG A 71 -0.55 16.31 -4.42
CA ARG A 71 -0.44 15.10 -3.59
C ARG A 71 0.30 13.99 -4.33
N TRP A 72 1.00 13.18 -3.55
CA TRP A 72 1.72 11.98 -4.03
C TRP A 72 1.14 10.76 -3.35
N ASP A 73 -0.03 10.32 -3.84
CA ASP A 73 -0.76 9.18 -3.32
C ASP A 73 -0.44 7.91 -4.12
N VAL A 74 -0.24 6.82 -3.41
CA VAL A 74 -0.31 5.47 -3.96
C VAL A 74 -1.58 4.82 -3.42
N VAL A 75 -2.50 4.51 -4.30
CA VAL A 75 -3.80 3.92 -3.96
C VAL A 75 -3.80 2.45 -4.32
N ARG A 76 -4.27 1.62 -3.39
CA ARG A 76 -4.45 0.18 -3.58
C ARG A 76 -5.85 -0.21 -3.13
N ILE A 77 -6.62 -0.82 -4.02
CA ILE A 77 -8.01 -1.24 -3.75
C ILE A 77 -8.10 -2.75 -3.93
N VAL A 78 -8.59 -3.45 -2.92
CA VAL A 78 -8.91 -4.88 -2.98
C VAL A 78 -10.39 -5.05 -3.21
N GLU A 79 -10.76 -5.66 -4.33
CA GLU A 79 -12.15 -5.97 -4.69
C GLU A 79 -12.41 -7.48 -4.62
N GLY A 80 -13.46 -7.88 -3.91
CA GLY A 80 -13.97 -9.25 -3.94
C GLY A 80 -14.75 -9.50 -5.23
N VAL A 81 -14.26 -10.40 -6.07
CA VAL A 81 -14.93 -10.80 -7.32
C VAL A 81 -15.86 -11.98 -7.10
N SER A 82 -15.42 -13.00 -6.35
CA SER A 82 -16.24 -14.15 -5.97
C SER A 82 -15.75 -14.78 -4.67
N GLY A 83 -16.62 -15.48 -3.97
CA GLY A 83 -16.28 -16.14 -2.70
C GLY A 83 -16.05 -15.17 -1.56
N ARG A 84 -15.21 -15.58 -0.58
CA ARG A 84 -14.77 -14.77 0.55
C ARG A 84 -13.31 -15.12 0.85
N VAL A 85 -12.41 -14.25 0.47
CA VAL A 85 -10.97 -14.50 0.51
C VAL A 85 -10.33 -13.77 1.68
N ARG A 86 -9.49 -14.49 2.42
CA ARG A 86 -8.63 -13.89 3.46
C ARG A 86 -7.43 -13.22 2.81
N MET A 87 -7.18 -11.99 3.22
CA MET A 87 -6.10 -11.15 2.72
C MET A 87 -5.12 -10.81 3.83
N GLY A 88 -3.85 -10.70 3.46
CA GLY A 88 -2.78 -10.14 4.27
C GLY A 88 -2.20 -8.88 3.66
N MET A 89 -1.93 -7.89 4.50
CA MET A 89 -1.17 -6.70 4.14
C MET A 89 0.08 -6.64 5.01
N GLU A 90 1.23 -6.37 4.39
CA GLU A 90 2.49 -6.06 5.08
C GLU A 90 3.11 -4.83 4.42
N LEU A 91 3.25 -3.76 5.21
CA LEU A 91 3.92 -2.53 4.82
C LEU A 91 5.21 -2.39 5.62
N ILE A 92 6.33 -2.43 4.93
CA ILE A 92 7.68 -2.18 5.46
C ILE A 92 8.19 -0.92 4.78
N VAL A 93 8.12 0.22 5.47
CA VAL A 93 8.73 1.46 5.00
C VAL A 93 10.17 1.53 5.50
N ARG A 94 11.08 1.83 4.58
CA ARG A 94 12.49 2.08 4.85
C ARG A 94 12.94 3.22 3.95
N PHE A 95 13.23 4.36 4.56
CA PHE A 95 13.74 5.50 3.79
C PHE A 95 15.19 5.30 3.41
N ASP A 96 15.64 6.13 2.48
CA ASP A 96 17.03 6.16 1.97
C ASP A 96 17.54 4.76 1.58
N TYR A 97 16.82 4.15 0.64
CA TYR A 97 17.17 2.85 0.05
C TYR A 97 17.32 1.70 1.06
N GLY A 98 16.53 1.73 2.14
CA GLY A 98 16.56 0.70 3.18
C GLY A 98 17.32 1.07 4.45
N SER A 99 18.03 2.21 4.46
CA SER A 99 18.95 2.60 5.54
C SER A 99 18.23 3.10 6.78
N ILE A 100 17.04 3.73 6.64
CA ILE A 100 16.38 4.42 7.74
C ILE A 100 15.03 3.79 8.05
N VAL A 101 14.89 3.29 9.28
CA VAL A 101 13.62 2.82 9.83
C VAL A 101 12.83 4.04 10.33
N PRO A 102 11.60 4.28 9.86
CA PRO A 102 10.81 5.42 10.31
C PRO A 102 10.32 5.24 11.75
N TRP A 103 10.11 6.37 12.42
CA TRP A 103 9.30 6.38 13.61
C TRP A 103 7.81 6.31 13.22
N ALA A 104 7.12 5.32 13.79
CA ALA A 104 5.72 5.04 13.50
C ALA A 104 4.83 5.49 14.66
N HIS A 105 3.80 6.29 14.39
CA HIS A 105 2.79 6.68 15.36
C HIS A 105 1.43 6.86 14.70
N ARG A 106 0.34 6.85 15.51
CA ARG A 106 -1.01 7.07 15.01
C ARG A 106 -1.48 8.49 15.32
N SER A 107 -2.21 9.07 14.35
CA SER A 107 -2.97 10.30 14.52
C SER A 107 -4.39 10.02 13.99
N GLY A 108 -5.35 9.81 14.91
CA GLY A 108 -6.67 9.29 14.53
C GLY A 108 -6.56 7.93 13.83
N ASP A 109 -7.17 7.82 12.66
CA ASP A 109 -7.17 6.58 11.86
C ASP A 109 -5.95 6.46 10.92
N THR A 110 -5.10 7.50 10.87
CA THR A 110 -3.92 7.54 10.00
C THR A 110 -2.69 7.05 10.75
N LEU A 111 -1.92 6.17 10.10
CA LEU A 111 -0.60 5.76 10.54
C LEU A 111 0.46 6.66 9.88
N LEU A 112 1.23 7.35 10.71
CA LEU A 112 2.33 8.24 10.29
C LEU A 112 3.66 7.51 10.44
N LEU A 113 4.48 7.55 9.39
CA LEU A 113 5.79 6.92 9.30
C LEU A 113 6.81 7.99 8.91
N THR A 114 7.50 8.54 9.91
CA THR A 114 8.35 9.74 9.75
C THR A 114 9.83 9.42 9.89
N ALA A 115 10.64 9.94 8.99
CA ALA A 115 12.11 9.91 9.07
C ALA A 115 12.70 11.23 8.55
N GLY A 116 13.24 12.04 9.46
CA GLY A 116 13.80 13.35 9.11
C GLY A 116 12.76 14.27 8.46
N PRO A 117 13.02 14.76 7.23
CA PRO A 117 12.10 15.67 6.54
C PRO A 117 10.90 14.96 5.89
N ASP A 118 10.87 13.65 5.86
CA ASP A 118 9.92 12.85 5.09
C ASP A 118 8.89 12.16 5.99
N THR A 119 7.64 12.18 5.57
CA THR A 119 6.55 11.44 6.22
C THR A 119 5.70 10.72 5.17
N LEU A 120 5.45 9.43 5.41
CA LEU A 120 4.41 8.68 4.74
C LEU A 120 3.21 8.51 5.67
N GLU A 121 2.03 8.70 5.12
CA GLU A 121 0.75 8.57 5.83
C GLU A 121 -0.04 7.43 5.22
N LEU A 122 -0.34 6.39 6.00
CA LEU A 122 -1.21 5.30 5.58
C LEU A 122 -2.61 5.49 6.18
N THR A 123 -3.59 5.62 5.31
CA THR A 123 -5.01 5.47 5.64
C THR A 123 -5.51 4.15 5.06
N ALA A 124 -6.27 3.40 5.85
CA ALA A 124 -6.79 2.09 5.44
C ALA A 124 -8.22 1.92 5.96
N SER A 125 -9.07 1.27 5.16
CA SER A 125 -10.44 0.90 5.58
C SER A 125 -10.47 -0.27 6.58
N VAL A 126 -9.34 -0.92 6.80
CA VAL A 126 -9.18 -2.04 7.73
C VAL A 126 -8.22 -1.68 8.88
N ALA A 127 -8.35 -2.40 9.99
CA ALA A 127 -7.44 -2.20 11.13
C ALA A 127 -6.02 -2.63 10.79
N VAL A 128 -5.07 -1.70 10.92
CA VAL A 128 -3.62 -1.94 10.75
C VAL A 128 -2.97 -1.96 12.12
N ARG A 129 -2.06 -2.89 12.39
CA ARG A 129 -1.28 -2.97 13.63
C ARG A 129 0.22 -2.93 13.34
N GLY A 130 1.00 -2.47 14.31
CA GLY A 130 2.46 -2.55 14.27
C GLY A 130 2.95 -3.90 14.76
N GLU A 131 3.93 -4.50 14.05
CA GLU A 131 4.54 -5.76 14.41
C GLU A 131 5.97 -5.82 13.88
N ASN A 132 6.98 -5.99 14.75
CA ASN A 132 8.39 -6.15 14.33
C ASN A 132 8.88 -5.08 13.33
N MET A 133 8.66 -3.79 13.65
CA MET A 133 9.01 -2.63 12.79
C MET A 133 8.38 -2.65 11.40
N LYS A 134 7.22 -3.26 11.27
CA LYS A 134 6.36 -3.25 10.08
C LYS A 134 4.92 -3.05 10.47
N SER A 135 4.09 -2.69 9.52
CA SER A 135 2.65 -2.51 9.69
C SER A 135 1.93 -3.63 8.95
N VAL A 136 1.04 -4.31 9.66
CA VAL A 136 0.34 -5.48 9.13
C VAL A 136 -1.16 -5.37 9.32
N ALA A 137 -1.91 -5.98 8.41
CA ALA A 137 -3.35 -6.18 8.54
C ALA A 137 -3.74 -7.56 8.01
N GLU A 138 -4.73 -8.16 8.65
CA GLU A 138 -5.42 -9.35 8.19
C GLU A 138 -6.91 -9.05 8.11
N PHE A 139 -7.53 -9.32 6.99
CA PHE A 139 -8.93 -9.01 6.72
C PHE A 139 -9.54 -10.00 5.73
N CYS A 140 -10.87 -9.97 5.58
CA CYS A 140 -11.58 -10.80 4.61
C CYS A 140 -12.35 -9.90 3.66
N VAL A 141 -12.35 -10.24 2.37
CA VAL A 141 -13.12 -9.54 1.35
C VAL A 141 -14.08 -10.53 0.67
N ALA A 142 -15.38 -10.29 0.81
CA ALA A 142 -16.40 -11.08 0.13
C ALA A 142 -16.73 -10.47 -1.25
N ALA A 143 -17.38 -11.26 -2.10
CA ALA A 143 -17.85 -10.80 -3.40
C ALA A 143 -18.65 -9.47 -3.28
N GLY A 144 -18.28 -8.48 -4.07
CA GLY A 144 -18.88 -7.14 -4.08
C GLY A 144 -18.37 -6.19 -2.97
N GLN A 145 -17.53 -6.65 -2.05
CA GLN A 145 -16.88 -5.78 -1.05
C GLN A 145 -15.59 -5.19 -1.60
N ARG A 146 -15.20 -4.05 -1.03
CA ARG A 146 -13.93 -3.35 -1.31
C ARG A 146 -13.25 -2.95 -0.02
N GLU A 147 -11.93 -3.04 -0.03
CA GLU A 147 -11.07 -2.48 1.00
C GLU A 147 -10.01 -1.60 0.33
N THR A 148 -9.77 -0.43 0.93
CA THR A 148 -8.96 0.63 0.33
C THR A 148 -7.80 0.99 1.23
N PHE A 149 -6.64 1.22 0.60
CA PHE A 149 -5.42 1.67 1.24
C PHE A 149 -4.86 2.85 0.45
N VAL A 150 -4.56 3.95 1.13
CA VAL A 150 -3.94 5.13 0.54
C VAL A 150 -2.65 5.42 1.29
N LEU A 151 -1.53 5.44 0.58
CA LEU A 151 -0.24 5.87 1.09
C LEU A 151 0.10 7.22 0.47
N ASN A 152 0.11 8.25 1.30
CA ASN A 152 0.44 9.62 0.92
C ASN A 152 1.84 10.01 1.40
N TYR A 153 2.55 10.80 0.61
CA TYR A 153 3.79 11.46 1.03
C TYR A 153 3.53 12.93 1.34
N ARG A 154 4.15 13.42 2.41
CA ARG A 154 4.30 14.84 2.68
C ARG A 154 5.63 15.17 3.40
N PRO A 155 6.11 16.42 3.29
CA PRO A 155 7.17 16.89 4.17
C PRO A 155 6.73 16.86 5.63
N SER A 156 7.62 16.45 6.56
CA SER A 156 7.29 16.29 7.97
C SER A 156 6.85 17.57 8.68
N HIS A 157 7.26 18.74 8.15
CA HIS A 157 6.89 20.07 8.66
C HIS A 157 5.56 20.61 8.10
N ALA A 158 5.00 19.99 7.06
CA ALA A 158 3.69 20.37 6.52
C ALA A 158 2.57 19.78 7.38
N GLY A 159 1.49 20.53 7.58
CA GLY A 159 0.30 20.02 8.27
C GLY A 159 -0.35 18.85 7.51
N ALA A 160 -1.11 18.01 8.22
CA ALA A 160 -1.88 16.94 7.60
C ALA A 160 -2.98 17.53 6.70
N GLU A 161 -3.01 17.12 5.43
CA GLU A 161 -4.12 17.41 4.52
C GLU A 161 -5.13 16.25 4.56
N ALA A 162 -6.40 16.52 4.23
CA ALA A 162 -7.43 15.49 4.16
C ALA A 162 -7.05 14.43 3.11
N PRO A 163 -7.22 13.11 3.38
CA PRO A 163 -6.94 12.06 2.41
C PRO A 163 -7.80 12.24 1.14
N ALA A 164 -7.29 11.78 -0.01
CA ALA A 164 -8.07 11.73 -1.22
C ALA A 164 -9.21 10.71 -1.06
N ASP A 165 -10.43 11.08 -1.46
CA ASP A 165 -11.53 10.14 -1.56
C ASP A 165 -11.22 9.15 -2.69
N ALA A 166 -11.10 7.88 -2.34
CA ALA A 166 -10.83 6.78 -3.28
C ALA A 166 -12.16 6.11 -3.68
N GLU A 167 -13.11 6.90 -4.26
CA GLU A 167 -14.34 6.37 -4.84
C GLU A 167 -14.16 5.85 -6.27
#